data_a69161d4e0209e7901b3a4e344dc19f8
#
_entry.id   a69161d4e0209e7901b3a4e344dc19f8
#
_cell.length_a   1.000
_cell.length_b   1.000
_cell.length_c   1.000
_cell.angle_alpha   90.00
_cell.angle_beta   90.00
_cell.angle_gamma   90.00
#
_symmetry.space_group_name_H-M   'P 1'
#
loop_
_entity.id
_entity.type
_entity.pdbx_description
1 polymer ?
#
loop_
_entity_poly.entity_id
_entity_poly.type
_entity_poly.pdbx_seq_one_letter_code
_entity_poly.pdbx_strand_id
1 'polypeptide(L)'
;MILPLVILYVITLVYLAITERFRNFASIIGLQGWILFAVALLRLHAINPLELIFIAIETLAFKALLVPAILFAMIRKTKINRVRRSGSSQSGSLLLSLMALAVSASITYYIADSAIDLVFFGVALYALLSGLILIVLRSRIFSHMVGFLVIENGVFLFSMAIGVEMPLLINIAILLDICLLYTSPSPRDGLLSR
;
A
#
# COMPACT_ATOMS: atom_id res chain seq x y z
N MET A 1 15.89 6.61 -14.02
CA MET A 1 15.99 5.56 -13.00
C MET A 1 14.69 5.34 -12.19
N ILE A 2 13.82 6.34 -12.04
CA ILE A 2 12.57 6.24 -11.26
C ILE A 2 11.52 5.36 -11.97
N LEU A 3 11.38 5.47 -13.29
CA LEU A 3 10.37 4.74 -14.06
C LEU A 3 10.36 3.21 -13.84
N PRO A 4 11.49 2.49 -13.86
CA PRO A 4 11.48 1.04 -13.59
C PRO A 4 11.01 0.69 -12.17
N LEU A 5 11.27 1.53 -11.17
CA LEU A 5 10.78 1.33 -9.80
C LEU A 5 9.25 1.48 -9.73
N VAL A 6 8.71 2.46 -10.45
CA VAL A 6 7.26 2.69 -10.53
C VAL A 6 6.57 1.52 -11.26
N ILE A 7 7.15 1.03 -12.35
CA ILE A 7 6.64 -0.16 -13.05
C ILE A 7 6.67 -1.38 -12.14
N LEU A 8 7.78 -1.59 -11.41
CA LEU A 8 7.89 -2.68 -10.45
C LEU A 8 6.82 -2.58 -9.36
N TYR A 9 6.53 -1.37 -8.88
CA TYR A 9 5.47 -1.12 -7.90
C TYR A 9 4.09 -1.52 -8.46
N VAL A 10 3.76 -1.13 -9.69
CA VAL A 10 2.50 -1.53 -10.37
C VAL A 10 2.39 -3.05 -10.49
N ILE A 11 3.48 -3.73 -10.86
CA ILE A 11 3.51 -5.20 -10.94
C ILE A 11 3.21 -5.82 -9.56
N THR A 12 3.73 -5.25 -8.47
CA THR A 12 3.43 -5.73 -7.11
C THR A 12 1.95 -5.59 -6.76
N LEU A 13 1.28 -4.52 -7.20
CA LEU A 13 -0.17 -4.32 -7.00
C LEU A 13 -1.01 -5.38 -7.75
N VAL A 14 -0.66 -5.66 -9.01
CA VAL A 14 -1.33 -6.72 -9.78
C VAL A 14 -1.12 -8.09 -9.11
N TYR A 15 0.09 -8.38 -8.65
CA TYR A 15 0.40 -9.62 -7.96
C TYR A 15 -0.37 -9.74 -6.63
N LEU A 16 -0.59 -8.63 -5.92
CA LEU A 16 -1.38 -8.57 -4.69
C LEU A 16 -2.85 -8.99 -4.94
N ALA A 17 -3.43 -8.65 -6.10
CA ALA A 17 -4.77 -9.05 -6.47
C ALA A 17 -4.92 -10.57 -6.66
N ILE A 18 -3.86 -11.25 -7.11
CA ILE A 18 -3.88 -12.69 -7.42
C ILE A 18 -3.52 -13.53 -6.19
N THR A 19 -2.67 -13.00 -5.31
CA THR A 19 -2.06 -13.77 -4.22
C THR A 19 -3.09 -14.20 -3.17
N GLU A 20 -2.92 -15.42 -2.62
CA GLU A 20 -3.81 -16.01 -1.60
C GLU A 20 -3.11 -16.30 -0.28
N ARG A 21 -1.78 -16.25 -0.25
CA ARG A 21 -0.99 -16.59 0.93
C ARG A 21 -0.66 -15.34 1.75
N PHE A 22 -0.96 -15.35 3.03
CA PHE A 22 -0.64 -14.23 3.93
C PHE A 22 0.85 -13.87 3.96
N ARG A 23 1.73 -14.86 3.88
CA ARG A 23 3.19 -14.62 3.82
C ARG A 23 3.57 -13.79 2.60
N ASN A 24 2.96 -14.06 1.45
CA ASN A 24 3.21 -13.30 0.24
C ASN A 24 2.74 -11.86 0.37
N PHE A 25 1.58 -11.64 1.02
CA PHE A 25 1.11 -10.28 1.31
C PHE A 25 2.13 -9.49 2.14
N ALA A 26 2.62 -10.06 3.24
CA ALA A 26 3.60 -9.40 4.09
C ALA A 26 4.91 -9.10 3.33
N SER A 27 5.38 -10.04 2.52
CA SER A 27 6.59 -9.84 1.70
C SER A 27 6.40 -8.76 0.63
N ILE A 28 5.23 -8.70 -0.01
CA ILE A 28 4.94 -7.69 -1.05
C ILE A 28 4.83 -6.30 -0.43
N ILE A 29 4.15 -6.16 0.72
CA ILE A 29 4.06 -4.87 1.42
C ILE A 29 5.46 -4.39 1.83
N GLY A 30 6.33 -5.29 2.33
CA GLY A 30 7.72 -4.96 2.60
C GLY A 30 8.47 -4.52 1.35
N LEU A 31 8.31 -5.22 0.24
CA LEU A 31 8.91 -4.85 -1.04
C LEU A 31 8.41 -3.47 -1.52
N GLN A 32 7.10 -3.19 -1.40
CA GLN A 32 6.53 -1.89 -1.71
C GLN A 32 7.15 -0.78 -0.86
N GLY A 33 7.33 -1.01 0.45
CA GLY A 33 8.02 -0.07 1.33
C GLY A 33 9.46 0.24 0.86
N TRP A 34 10.22 -0.78 0.45
CA TRP A 34 11.56 -0.60 -0.12
C TRP A 34 11.55 0.17 -1.44
N ILE A 35 10.60 -0.11 -2.33
CA ILE A 35 10.45 0.62 -3.60
C ILE A 35 10.14 2.09 -3.33
N LEU A 36 9.18 2.37 -2.44
CA LEU A 36 8.80 3.73 -2.07
C LEU A 36 9.96 4.49 -1.43
N PHE A 37 10.73 3.85 -0.56
CA PHE A 37 11.94 4.43 0.00
C PHE A 37 12.96 4.80 -1.08
N ALA A 38 13.23 3.89 -2.02
CA ALA A 38 14.14 4.15 -3.14
C ALA A 38 13.65 5.30 -4.03
N VAL A 39 12.35 5.35 -4.32
CA VAL A 39 11.73 6.44 -5.09
C VAL A 39 11.85 7.76 -4.35
N ALA A 40 11.57 7.78 -3.03
CA ALA A 40 11.72 8.96 -2.20
C ALA A 40 13.15 9.48 -2.22
N LEU A 41 14.16 8.63 -2.01
CA LEU A 41 15.56 9.02 -2.06
C LEU A 41 15.97 9.62 -3.41
N LEU A 42 15.48 9.07 -4.51
CA LEU A 42 15.81 9.56 -5.86
C LEU A 42 15.15 10.91 -6.19
N ARG A 43 13.99 11.19 -5.58
CA ARG A 43 13.25 12.44 -5.77
C ARG A 43 13.72 13.56 -4.86
N LEU A 44 14.06 13.25 -3.63
CA LEU A 44 14.34 14.19 -2.55
C LEU A 44 15.77 14.79 -2.58
N HIS A 45 16.54 14.56 -3.65
CA HIS A 45 17.89 15.14 -3.78
C HIS A 45 17.93 16.68 -3.81
N ALA A 46 16.75 17.33 -3.89
CA ALA A 46 16.60 18.78 -3.96
C ALA A 46 15.95 19.41 -2.71
N ILE A 47 15.68 18.67 -1.64
CA ILE A 47 14.92 19.12 -0.45
C ILE A 47 15.84 19.20 0.79
N ASN A 48 15.38 19.94 1.80
CA ASN A 48 16.09 20.12 3.07
C ASN A 48 16.52 18.79 3.70
N PRO A 49 17.75 18.68 4.22
CA PRO A 49 18.26 17.43 4.79
C PRO A 49 17.43 16.90 5.97
N LEU A 50 16.75 17.77 6.71
CA LEU A 50 15.87 17.38 7.81
C LEU A 50 14.62 16.65 7.33
N GLU A 51 13.99 17.12 6.27
CA GLU A 51 12.80 16.47 5.66
C GLU A 51 13.16 15.12 5.04
N LEU A 52 14.35 15.06 4.39
CA LEU A 52 14.84 13.80 3.84
C LEU A 52 15.07 12.75 4.93
N ILE A 53 15.63 13.13 6.06
CA ILE A 53 15.84 12.24 7.20
C ILE A 53 14.50 11.76 7.76
N PHE A 54 13.53 12.66 7.91
CA PHE A 54 12.21 12.33 8.43
C PHE A 54 11.47 11.34 7.52
N ILE A 55 11.40 11.61 6.22
CA ILE A 55 10.76 10.73 5.23
C ILE A 55 11.51 9.40 5.12
N ALA A 56 12.85 9.42 5.19
CA ALA A 56 13.65 8.20 5.16
C ALA A 56 13.37 7.31 6.39
N ILE A 57 13.30 7.89 7.58
CA ILE A 57 12.98 7.15 8.81
C ILE A 57 11.57 6.58 8.71
N GLU A 58 10.58 7.36 8.28
CA GLU A 58 9.20 6.92 8.14
C GLU A 58 9.07 5.77 7.15
N THR A 59 9.55 5.94 5.93
CA THR A 59 9.43 4.90 4.89
C THR A 59 10.26 3.66 5.18
N LEU A 60 11.48 3.83 5.67
CA LEU A 60 12.37 2.69 5.94
C LEU A 60 12.01 1.99 7.26
N ALA A 61 11.93 2.75 8.37
CA ALA A 61 11.72 2.15 9.69
C ALA A 61 10.28 1.61 9.81
N PHE A 62 9.27 2.39 9.44
CA PHE A 62 7.88 1.96 9.59
C PHE A 62 7.44 1.05 8.43
N LYS A 63 7.47 1.52 7.19
CA LYS A 63 6.89 0.79 6.05
C LYS A 63 7.72 -0.41 5.60
N ALA A 64 9.03 -0.27 5.54
CA ALA A 64 9.88 -1.34 5.04
C ALA A 64 10.24 -2.41 6.09
N LEU A 65 10.29 -2.06 7.38
CA LEU A 65 10.74 -2.97 8.44
C LEU A 65 9.63 -3.29 9.46
N LEU A 66 9.03 -2.28 10.08
CA LEU A 66 8.09 -2.49 11.19
C LEU A 66 6.80 -3.19 10.72
N VAL A 67 6.16 -2.68 9.68
CA VAL A 67 4.90 -3.22 9.16
C VAL A 67 5.03 -4.68 8.72
N PRO A 68 6.00 -5.08 7.88
CA PRO A 68 6.19 -6.49 7.54
C PRO A 68 6.50 -7.36 8.76
N ALA A 69 7.32 -6.86 9.70
CA ALA A 69 7.65 -7.61 10.92
C ALA A 69 6.41 -7.93 11.75
N ILE A 70 5.51 -6.96 11.90
CA ILE A 70 4.23 -7.14 12.60
C ILE A 70 3.32 -8.12 11.85
N LEU A 71 3.19 -7.97 10.53
CA LEU A 71 2.41 -8.90 9.71
C LEU A 71 2.93 -10.34 9.84
N PHE A 72 4.25 -10.54 9.80
CA PHE A 72 4.86 -11.85 10.01
C PHE A 72 4.64 -12.38 11.43
N ALA A 73 4.71 -11.53 12.45
CA ALA A 73 4.43 -11.91 13.85
C ALA A 73 2.96 -12.34 14.01
N MET A 74 2.02 -11.63 13.40
CA MET A 74 0.61 -11.99 13.39
C MET A 74 0.36 -13.34 12.69
N ILE A 75 0.98 -13.57 11.53
CA ILE A 75 0.87 -14.84 10.79
C ILE A 75 1.39 -16.01 11.65
N ARG A 76 2.50 -15.80 12.37
CA ARG A 76 3.06 -16.83 13.26
C ARG A 76 2.13 -17.15 14.44
N LYS A 77 1.48 -16.14 15.02
CA LYS A 77 0.57 -16.31 16.16
C LYS A 77 -0.76 -16.97 15.75
N THR A 78 -1.33 -16.58 14.62
CA THR A 78 -2.65 -17.04 14.17
C THR A 78 -2.62 -18.39 13.46
N LYS A 79 -1.45 -18.87 13.02
CA LYS A 79 -1.26 -20.11 12.22
C LYS A 79 -2.14 -20.21 10.97
N ILE A 80 -2.72 -19.10 10.51
CA ILE A 80 -3.60 -19.04 9.35
C ILE A 80 -2.75 -18.74 8.12
N ASN A 81 -2.69 -19.66 7.16
CA ASN A 81 -1.80 -19.54 6.00
C ASN A 81 -2.47 -19.09 4.70
N ARG A 82 -3.81 -19.11 4.62
CA ARG A 82 -4.54 -18.77 3.39
C ARG A 82 -5.68 -17.78 3.61
N VAL A 83 -5.83 -16.89 2.65
CA VAL A 83 -6.96 -15.96 2.58
C VAL A 83 -8.18 -16.69 2.04
N ARG A 84 -9.30 -16.68 2.77
CA ARG A 84 -10.58 -17.15 2.26
C ARG A 84 -11.21 -16.02 1.44
N ARG A 85 -11.51 -16.26 0.18
CA ARG A 85 -12.22 -15.31 -0.68
C ARG A 85 -13.72 -15.40 -0.42
N SER A 86 -14.38 -14.27 -0.37
CA SER A 86 -15.84 -14.17 -0.30
C SER A 86 -16.40 -14.28 -1.74
N GLY A 87 -16.54 -15.51 -2.24
CA GLY A 87 -17.31 -15.77 -3.49
C GLY A 87 -16.65 -15.38 -4.83
N SER A 88 -15.55 -14.65 -4.85
CA SER A 88 -14.89 -14.23 -6.10
C SER A 88 -13.83 -15.23 -6.56
N SER A 89 -13.86 -15.61 -7.83
CA SER A 89 -12.81 -16.44 -8.45
C SER A 89 -11.50 -15.65 -8.59
N GLN A 90 -10.37 -16.36 -8.72
CA GLN A 90 -9.05 -15.73 -8.92
C GLN A 90 -9.02 -14.85 -10.17
N SER A 91 -9.65 -15.29 -11.24
CA SER A 91 -9.80 -14.53 -12.48
C SER A 91 -10.66 -13.28 -12.30
N GLY A 92 -11.70 -13.29 -11.49
CA GLY A 92 -12.52 -12.12 -11.20
C GLY A 92 -11.75 -11.03 -10.43
N SER A 93 -10.91 -11.43 -9.48
CA SER A 93 -10.06 -10.49 -8.75
C SER A 93 -9.00 -9.84 -9.64
N LEU A 94 -8.42 -10.62 -10.56
CA LEU A 94 -7.47 -10.09 -11.55
C LEU A 94 -8.16 -9.13 -12.52
N LEU A 95 -9.33 -9.51 -13.05
CA LEU A 95 -10.11 -8.67 -13.95
C LEU A 95 -10.42 -7.31 -13.30
N LEU A 96 -10.87 -7.33 -12.05
CA LEU A 96 -11.20 -6.10 -11.33
C LEU A 96 -9.97 -5.21 -11.09
N SER A 97 -8.81 -5.82 -10.81
CA SER A 97 -7.55 -5.09 -10.68
C SER A 97 -7.12 -4.46 -12.01
N LEU A 98 -7.28 -5.17 -13.14
CA LEU A 98 -6.98 -4.62 -14.47
C LEU A 98 -7.98 -3.51 -14.87
N MET A 99 -9.25 -3.64 -14.51
CA MET A 99 -10.23 -2.56 -14.68
C MET A 99 -9.85 -1.33 -13.85
N ALA A 100 -9.42 -1.50 -12.61
CA ALA A 100 -8.94 -0.39 -11.78
C ALA A 100 -7.71 0.30 -12.39
N LEU A 101 -6.79 -0.48 -13.00
CA LEU A 101 -5.65 0.07 -13.73
C LEU A 101 -6.11 0.89 -14.95
N ALA A 102 -7.05 0.38 -15.73
CA ALA A 102 -7.60 1.09 -16.89
C ALA A 102 -8.32 2.39 -16.48
N VAL A 103 -9.11 2.34 -15.40
CA VAL A 103 -9.80 3.51 -14.84
C VAL A 103 -8.79 4.55 -14.37
N SER A 104 -7.77 4.15 -13.61
CA SER A 104 -6.73 5.09 -13.14
C SER A 104 -5.98 5.75 -14.30
N ALA A 105 -5.63 4.98 -15.33
CA ALA A 105 -4.98 5.50 -16.53
C ALA A 105 -5.90 6.48 -17.29
N SER A 106 -7.18 6.16 -17.43
CA SER A 106 -8.16 7.03 -18.08
C SER A 106 -8.32 8.36 -17.35
N ILE A 107 -8.48 8.32 -16.03
CA ILE A 107 -8.60 9.52 -15.19
C ILE A 107 -7.33 10.38 -15.32
N THR A 108 -6.15 9.75 -15.25
CA THR A 108 -4.87 10.44 -15.39
C THR A 108 -4.75 11.13 -16.76
N TYR A 109 -5.20 10.47 -17.81
CA TYR A 109 -5.19 11.04 -19.17
C TYR A 109 -6.11 12.27 -19.28
N TYR A 110 -7.29 12.25 -18.65
CA TYR A 110 -8.23 13.39 -18.69
C TYR A 110 -7.79 14.58 -17.83
N ILE A 111 -7.05 14.32 -16.74
CA ILE A 111 -6.58 15.38 -15.81
C ILE A 111 -5.28 16.02 -16.31
N ALA A 112 -4.66 15.56 -17.41
CA ALA A 112 -3.34 15.94 -17.89
C ALA A 112 -3.01 17.44 -17.67
N ASP A 113 -2.57 17.76 -16.44
CA ASP A 113 -2.15 19.09 -16.02
C ASP A 113 -0.62 19.11 -15.89
N SER A 114 0.01 20.17 -16.36
CA SER A 114 1.46 20.34 -16.32
C SER A 114 2.02 20.54 -14.90
N ALA A 115 1.15 20.85 -13.93
CA ALA A 115 1.54 21.07 -12.53
C ALA A 115 1.68 19.75 -11.74
N ILE A 116 1.20 18.62 -12.27
CA ILE A 116 1.13 17.33 -11.58
C ILE A 116 2.02 16.31 -12.29
N ASP A 117 2.77 15.51 -11.54
CA ASP A 117 3.47 14.36 -12.10
C ASP A 117 2.47 13.23 -12.40
N LEU A 118 2.04 13.16 -13.66
CA LEU A 118 1.00 12.25 -14.13
C LEU A 118 1.32 10.77 -13.87
N VAL A 119 2.61 10.40 -13.90
CA VAL A 119 3.02 9.00 -13.66
C VAL A 119 2.75 8.61 -12.21
N PHE A 120 3.18 9.45 -11.26
CA PHE A 120 2.92 9.20 -9.84
C PHE A 120 1.44 9.30 -9.49
N PHE A 121 0.73 10.24 -10.09
CA PHE A 121 -0.70 10.42 -9.91
C PHE A 121 -1.48 9.18 -10.34
N GLY A 122 -1.23 8.66 -11.54
CA GLY A 122 -1.90 7.47 -12.06
C GLY A 122 -1.63 6.22 -11.22
N VAL A 123 -0.37 6.03 -10.81
CA VAL A 123 0.00 4.90 -9.96
C VAL A 123 -0.58 5.03 -8.55
N ALA A 124 -0.65 6.23 -8.01
CA ALA A 124 -1.32 6.51 -6.73
C ALA A 124 -2.81 6.15 -6.77
N LEU A 125 -3.53 6.60 -7.81
CA LEU A 125 -4.94 6.24 -8.00
C LEU A 125 -5.12 4.72 -8.14
N TYR A 126 -4.26 4.06 -8.90
CA TYR A 126 -4.32 2.60 -9.02
C TYR A 126 -4.08 1.90 -7.68
N ALA A 127 -3.14 2.39 -6.87
CA ALA A 127 -2.88 1.85 -5.53
C ALA A 127 -4.11 2.03 -4.61
N LEU A 128 -4.73 3.22 -4.61
CA LEU A 128 -5.95 3.49 -3.83
C LEU A 128 -7.08 2.53 -4.23
N LEU A 129 -7.37 2.41 -5.53
CA LEU A 129 -8.41 1.49 -6.02
C LEU A 129 -8.09 0.03 -5.70
N SER A 130 -6.83 -0.39 -5.84
CA SER A 130 -6.39 -1.75 -5.53
C SER A 130 -6.56 -2.07 -4.04
N GLY A 131 -6.24 -1.13 -3.15
CA GLY A 131 -6.44 -1.28 -1.71
C GLY A 131 -7.93 -1.40 -1.34
N LEU A 132 -8.80 -0.58 -1.95
CA LEU A 132 -10.26 -0.68 -1.77
C LEU A 132 -10.80 -2.02 -2.26
N ILE A 133 -10.36 -2.49 -3.43
CA ILE A 133 -10.73 -3.79 -3.98
C ILE A 133 -10.32 -4.92 -3.02
N LEU A 134 -9.13 -4.85 -2.43
CA LEU A 134 -8.68 -5.83 -1.44
C LEU A 134 -9.58 -5.87 -0.21
N ILE A 135 -10.03 -4.71 0.28
CA ILE A 135 -10.94 -4.61 1.42
C ILE A 135 -12.30 -5.22 1.08
N VAL A 136 -12.86 -4.88 -0.07
CA VAL A 136 -14.21 -5.31 -0.47
C VAL A 136 -14.26 -6.80 -0.82
N LEU A 137 -13.27 -7.32 -1.56
CA LEU A 137 -13.29 -8.71 -2.04
C LEU A 137 -12.91 -9.74 -0.98
N ARG A 138 -12.33 -9.33 0.13
CA ARG A 138 -11.77 -10.25 1.10
C ARG A 138 -12.39 -10.06 2.48
N SER A 139 -12.94 -11.15 3.04
CA SER A 139 -13.65 -11.14 4.32
C SER A 139 -12.77 -11.26 5.57
N ARG A 140 -11.45 -11.39 5.41
CA ARG A 140 -10.53 -11.55 6.55
C ARG A 140 -9.97 -10.22 7.01
N ILE A 141 -9.96 -9.96 8.32
CA ILE A 141 -9.41 -8.76 8.96
C ILE A 141 -7.98 -8.48 8.50
N PHE A 142 -7.14 -9.51 8.40
CA PHE A 142 -5.77 -9.37 7.89
C PHE A 142 -5.72 -8.78 6.47
N SER A 143 -6.65 -9.15 5.60
CA SER A 143 -6.71 -8.60 4.23
C SER A 143 -7.16 -7.14 4.22
N HIS A 144 -8.04 -6.77 5.15
CA HIS A 144 -8.43 -5.37 5.33
C HIS A 144 -7.24 -4.52 5.78
N MET A 145 -6.44 -5.02 6.73
CA MET A 145 -5.20 -4.33 7.15
C MET A 145 -4.25 -4.14 5.97
N VAL A 146 -4.03 -5.18 5.17
CA VAL A 146 -3.19 -5.08 3.97
C VAL A 146 -3.78 -4.07 2.97
N GLY A 147 -5.09 -4.06 2.77
CA GLY A 147 -5.76 -3.09 1.91
C GLY A 147 -5.53 -1.65 2.38
N PHE A 148 -5.62 -1.40 3.68
CA PHE A 148 -5.30 -0.08 4.26
C PHE A 148 -3.85 0.32 4.04
N LEU A 149 -2.89 -0.60 4.23
CA LEU A 149 -1.47 -0.33 3.98
C LEU A 149 -1.19 0.00 2.50
N VAL A 150 -1.92 -0.64 1.57
CA VAL A 150 -1.83 -0.33 0.14
C VAL A 150 -2.40 1.06 -0.15
N ILE A 151 -3.54 1.42 0.46
CA ILE A 151 -4.14 2.76 0.34
C ILE A 151 -3.16 3.82 0.85
N GLU A 152 -2.54 3.60 2.00
CA GLU A 152 -1.56 4.49 2.60
C GLU A 152 -0.33 4.70 1.70
N ASN A 153 0.19 3.62 1.09
CA ASN A 153 1.24 3.71 0.09
C ASN A 153 0.78 4.52 -1.14
N GLY A 154 -0.49 4.39 -1.54
CA GLY A 154 -1.12 5.19 -2.60
C GLY A 154 -1.18 6.69 -2.24
N VAL A 155 -1.57 7.02 -1.00
CA VAL A 155 -1.60 8.40 -0.51
C VAL A 155 -0.20 9.01 -0.50
N PHE A 156 0.82 8.25 -0.12
CA PHE A 156 2.21 8.68 -0.16
C PHE A 156 2.66 9.00 -1.61
N LEU A 157 2.35 8.14 -2.58
CA LEU A 157 2.63 8.41 -3.99
C LEU A 157 1.85 9.62 -4.52
N PHE A 158 0.62 9.81 -4.04
CA PHE A 158 -0.21 10.95 -4.41
C PHE A 158 0.40 12.27 -3.93
N SER A 159 0.90 12.31 -2.68
CA SER A 159 1.65 13.45 -2.16
C SER A 159 2.87 13.78 -3.04
N MET A 160 3.60 12.75 -3.48
CA MET A 160 4.72 12.92 -4.39
C MET A 160 4.32 13.45 -5.78
N ALA A 161 3.12 13.09 -6.26
CA ALA A 161 2.62 13.54 -7.56
C ALA A 161 2.31 15.04 -7.59
N ILE A 162 1.77 15.57 -6.50
CA ILE A 162 1.35 16.97 -6.40
C ILE A 162 2.55 17.89 -6.09
N GLY A 163 3.65 17.34 -5.59
CA GLY A 163 4.84 18.13 -5.24
C GLY A 163 4.62 19.09 -4.08
N VAL A 164 3.49 18.98 -3.38
CA VAL A 164 3.21 19.76 -2.19
C VAL A 164 3.87 19.07 -1.01
N GLU A 165 4.73 19.78 -0.32
CA GLU A 165 5.20 19.40 1.00
C GLU A 165 3.96 19.30 1.91
N MET A 166 3.45 18.09 2.09
CA MET A 166 2.30 17.85 2.96
C MET A 166 2.75 17.13 4.23
N PRO A 167 3.40 17.81 5.18
CA PRO A 167 3.72 17.21 6.48
C PRO A 167 2.46 16.72 7.19
N LEU A 168 1.31 17.30 6.90
CA LEU A 168 0.01 16.96 7.48
C LEU A 168 -0.50 15.61 6.98
N LEU A 169 -0.33 15.28 5.69
CA LEU A 169 -0.69 13.96 5.13
C LEU A 169 0.20 12.86 5.68
N ILE A 170 1.48 13.13 5.83
CA ILE A 170 2.44 12.19 6.44
C ILE A 170 2.06 11.94 7.90
N ASN A 171 1.73 12.98 8.67
CA ASN A 171 1.29 12.85 10.05
C ASN A 171 -0.03 12.07 10.18
N ILE A 172 -0.97 12.27 9.26
CA ILE A 172 -2.24 11.50 9.24
C ILE A 172 -1.95 10.03 8.90
N ALA A 173 -1.05 9.74 7.97
CA ALA A 173 -0.67 8.38 7.62
C ALA A 173 -0.02 7.66 8.82
N ILE A 174 0.90 8.30 9.54
CA ILE A 174 1.50 7.76 10.78
C ILE A 174 0.43 7.50 11.84
N LEU A 175 -0.52 8.42 12.00
CA LEU A 175 -1.62 8.29 12.97
C LEU A 175 -2.52 7.11 12.62
N LEU A 176 -2.83 6.91 11.34
CA LEU A 176 -3.59 5.76 10.86
C LEU A 176 -2.84 4.44 11.08
N ASP A 177 -1.53 4.40 10.83
CA ASP A 177 -0.69 3.22 11.11
C ASP A 177 -0.70 2.87 12.60
N ILE A 178 -0.55 3.86 13.47
CA ILE A 178 -0.59 3.67 14.94
C ILE A 178 -1.99 3.20 15.36
N CYS A 179 -3.06 3.81 14.85
CA CYS A 179 -4.43 3.40 15.16
C CYS A 179 -4.71 1.97 14.70
N LEU A 180 -4.27 1.59 13.50
CA LEU A 180 -4.42 0.23 12.97
C LEU A 180 -3.66 -0.81 13.80
N LEU A 181 -2.46 -0.46 14.24
CA LEU A 181 -1.64 -1.27 15.15
C LEU A 181 -2.32 -1.45 16.50
N TYR A 182 -2.93 -0.37 17.05
CA TYR A 182 -3.56 -0.38 18.37
C TYR A 182 -4.94 -1.06 18.34
N THR A 183 -5.69 -0.93 17.26
CA THR A 183 -7.03 -1.55 17.08
C THR A 183 -6.97 -2.95 16.49
N SER A 184 -5.79 -3.46 16.16
CA SER A 184 -5.62 -4.84 15.73
C SER A 184 -6.14 -5.77 16.83
N PRO A 185 -7.18 -6.60 16.57
CA PRO A 185 -7.84 -7.39 17.59
C PRO A 185 -6.84 -8.29 18.30
N SER A 186 -6.80 -8.19 19.62
CA SER A 186 -6.06 -9.12 20.45
C SER A 186 -6.49 -10.55 20.11
N PRO A 187 -5.59 -11.54 20.14
CA PRO A 187 -5.97 -12.95 19.94
C PRO A 187 -7.07 -13.44 20.87
N ARG A 188 -7.40 -12.67 21.92
CA ARG A 188 -8.49 -12.97 22.86
C ARG A 188 -9.88 -12.66 22.30
N ASP A 189 -10.01 -11.67 21.39
CA ASP A 189 -11.32 -11.29 20.87
C ASP A 189 -11.85 -12.28 19.81
N GLY A 190 -10.97 -13.06 19.17
CA GLY A 190 -11.35 -14.13 18.26
C GLY A 190 -11.94 -15.39 18.94
N LEU A 191 -11.87 -15.49 20.25
CA LEU A 191 -12.43 -16.61 21.01
C LEU A 191 -13.84 -16.33 21.55
N LEU A 192 -14.28 -15.08 21.56
CA LEU A 192 -15.60 -14.66 22.05
C LEU A 192 -16.68 -14.59 20.97
N SER A 193 -16.33 -14.82 19.69
CA SER A 193 -17.27 -14.83 18.57
C SER A 193 -17.55 -16.25 18.04
N ARG A 194 -17.65 -17.24 18.91
CA ARG A 194 -18.21 -18.56 18.59
C ARG A 194 -19.56 -18.75 19.22
#